data_486ed5de7091dfe8995e9e7012207adf
#
_entry.id   486ed5de7091dfe8995e9e7012207adf
#
_cell.length_a   1.000
_cell.length_b   1.000
_cell.length_c   1.000
_cell.angle_alpha   90.00
_cell.angle_beta   90.00
_cell.angle_gamma   90.00
#
_symmetry.space_group_name_H-M   'P 1'
#
loop_
_entity.id
_entity.type
_entity.pdbx_description
1 polymer ?
#
loop_
_entity_poly.entity_id
_entity_poly.type
_entity_poly.pdbx_seq_one_letter_code
_entity_poly.pdbx_strand_id
1 'polypeptide(L)'
;MKQIPWLKIIGINSSDITILPKNLIKSIKDADIVFGAKRHTSLFQSLNNNLEPFEIPFKKTIDKILTMRGQKVILLVSGDPFWYGAGNIISNSLNGNEWISYPVPSTFSLIASKLGWPIEKIFCIGLHAKSFKSTRHLLYHKAKFIILLKNGNQVLQFSKWLSLEGFGKSQIYIIESIGFKNERIRETLAEKLSFSNIRHPVSIAVEVKGKGYVFPSSTGKDDFIFENDGQISNKQIRAITLSSLSPRPAQHLWDIGSGSGSISIEWLLMNNLNCATAIEIKKSRALQIKNTAYKLGLEKLNVIEADAIKVIKKLQKPDAVFIGGGFTEELFNCIWNIIPNGTILVANSVTLETNAIFSEFQKIYGGNLTKIEISNVKSLGSKRSWDYNYPVTQFVLEK
;
A
#
# COMPACT_ATOMS: atom_id res chain seq x y z
N MET A 1 22.64 3.91 35.74
CA MET A 1 21.23 3.80 36.18
C MET A 1 20.36 3.58 34.95
N LYS A 2 19.46 2.58 34.92
CA LYS A 2 18.47 2.47 33.83
C LYS A 2 17.56 3.68 33.91
N GLN A 3 17.54 4.49 32.87
CA GLN A 3 16.65 5.64 32.76
C GLN A 3 15.20 5.13 32.77
N ILE A 4 14.40 5.60 33.75
CA ILE A 4 12.97 5.21 33.82
C ILE A 4 12.25 5.92 32.68
N PRO A 5 11.49 5.20 31.83
CA PRO A 5 10.71 5.82 30.78
C PRO A 5 9.77 6.89 31.32
N TRP A 6 9.82 8.10 30.75
CA TRP A 6 8.99 9.22 31.20
C TRP A 6 7.62 9.23 30.50
N LEU A 7 7.52 8.63 29.30
CA LEU A 7 6.27 8.50 28.55
C LEU A 7 5.72 7.06 28.65
N LYS A 8 4.48 6.93 29.13
CA LYS A 8 3.74 5.65 29.06
C LYS A 8 2.64 5.75 28.02
N ILE A 9 2.65 4.81 27.06
CA ILE A 9 1.64 4.73 26.02
C ILE A 9 0.69 3.58 26.38
N ILE A 10 -0.56 3.93 26.72
CA ILE A 10 -1.54 2.96 27.26
C ILE A 10 -2.69 2.79 26.28
N GLY A 11 -2.92 1.54 25.88
CA GLY A 11 -4.06 1.14 25.05
C GLY A 11 -5.36 1.18 25.83
N ILE A 12 -6.43 1.70 25.21
CA ILE A 12 -7.79 1.73 25.76
C ILE A 12 -8.72 1.08 24.74
N ASN A 13 -9.46 0.07 25.18
CA ASN A 13 -10.39 -0.68 24.33
C ASN A 13 -11.77 -0.91 24.96
N SER A 14 -12.02 -0.29 26.13
CA SER A 14 -13.31 -0.38 26.84
C SER A 14 -13.64 0.93 27.54
N SER A 15 -14.92 1.15 27.78
CA SER A 15 -15.38 2.20 28.70
C SER A 15 -15.29 1.80 30.19
N ASP A 16 -15.07 0.53 30.47
CA ASP A 16 -14.82 0.03 31.82
C ASP A 16 -13.32 0.11 32.11
N ILE A 17 -12.92 1.08 32.92
CA ILE A 17 -11.52 1.29 33.29
C ILE A 17 -11.01 0.24 34.30
N THR A 18 -11.92 -0.51 34.94
CA THR A 18 -11.53 -1.53 35.93
C THR A 18 -10.83 -2.74 35.33
N ILE A 19 -10.95 -2.92 34.03
CA ILE A 19 -10.22 -3.95 33.28
C ILE A 19 -8.73 -3.65 33.14
N LEU A 20 -8.32 -2.41 33.33
CA LEU A 20 -6.91 -2.03 33.31
C LEU A 20 -6.20 -2.50 34.59
N PRO A 21 -4.96 -2.96 34.48
CA PRO A 21 -4.12 -3.30 35.64
C PRO A 21 -4.06 -2.14 36.65
N LYS A 22 -4.18 -2.44 37.95
CA LYS A 22 -4.18 -1.44 39.04
C LYS A 22 -2.97 -0.51 38.99
N ASN A 23 -1.79 -1.01 38.61
CA ASN A 23 -0.57 -0.21 38.46
C ASN A 23 -0.66 0.81 37.34
N LEU A 24 -1.41 0.54 36.25
CA LEU A 24 -1.65 1.49 35.17
C LEU A 24 -2.66 2.56 35.58
N ILE A 25 -3.74 2.17 36.28
CA ILE A 25 -4.68 3.12 36.87
C ILE A 25 -3.95 4.08 37.81
N LYS A 26 -3.08 3.56 38.68
CA LYS A 26 -2.23 4.37 39.54
C LYS A 26 -1.31 5.29 38.73
N SER A 27 -0.69 4.78 37.67
CA SER A 27 0.16 5.61 36.80
C SER A 27 -0.60 6.77 36.14
N ILE A 28 -1.86 6.55 35.72
CA ILE A 28 -2.72 7.58 35.15
C ILE A 28 -3.09 8.64 36.22
N LYS A 29 -3.38 8.18 37.45
CA LYS A 29 -3.68 9.07 38.58
C LYS A 29 -2.48 9.97 38.95
N ASP A 30 -1.28 9.38 38.98
CA ASP A 30 -0.04 10.04 39.43
C ASP A 30 0.69 10.76 38.26
N ALA A 31 0.11 10.82 37.07
CA ALA A 31 0.68 11.48 35.90
C ALA A 31 0.60 13.01 36.02
N ASP A 32 1.66 13.70 35.59
CA ASP A 32 1.68 15.15 35.50
C ASP A 32 0.72 15.65 34.41
N ILE A 33 0.57 14.84 33.33
CA ILE A 33 -0.37 15.12 32.25
C ILE A 33 -0.76 13.84 31.51
N VAL A 34 -1.99 13.78 31.01
CA VAL A 34 -2.56 12.66 30.26
C VAL A 34 -3.12 13.17 28.94
N PHE A 35 -2.53 12.74 27.83
CA PHE A 35 -3.03 13.01 26.48
C PHE A 35 -3.88 11.86 25.96
N GLY A 36 -4.90 12.15 25.15
CA GLY A 36 -5.71 11.11 24.52
C GLY A 36 -6.82 11.67 23.63
N ALA A 37 -7.49 10.79 22.87
CA ALA A 37 -8.75 11.20 22.25
C ALA A 37 -9.77 11.56 23.34
N LYS A 38 -10.64 12.56 23.11
CA LYS A 38 -11.64 13.04 24.09
C LYS A 38 -12.44 11.91 24.74
N ARG A 39 -12.80 10.86 23.96
CA ARG A 39 -13.50 9.67 24.46
C ARG A 39 -12.68 8.84 25.45
N HIS A 40 -11.34 8.89 25.38
CA HIS A 40 -10.46 8.17 26.32
C HIS A 40 -10.20 9.02 27.56
N THR A 41 -9.84 10.29 27.39
CA THR A 41 -9.56 11.19 28.52
C THR A 41 -10.78 11.35 29.42
N SER A 42 -12.00 11.42 28.86
CA SER A 42 -13.23 11.52 29.66
C SER A 42 -13.48 10.34 30.60
N LEU A 43 -12.88 9.16 30.36
CA LEU A 43 -12.99 8.01 31.27
C LEU A 43 -12.22 8.19 32.58
N PHE A 44 -11.25 9.10 32.62
CA PHE A 44 -10.31 9.28 33.72
C PHE A 44 -10.47 10.62 34.44
N GLN A 45 -11.54 11.39 34.14
CA GLN A 45 -11.79 12.70 34.75
C GLN A 45 -11.88 12.69 36.28
N SER A 46 -12.33 11.58 36.87
CA SER A 46 -12.37 11.41 38.33
C SER A 46 -11.02 11.04 38.95
N LEU A 47 -10.03 10.70 38.14
CA LEU A 47 -8.72 10.22 38.61
C LEU A 47 -7.59 11.23 38.42
N ASN A 48 -7.65 12.06 37.38
CA ASN A 48 -6.63 13.04 37.08
C ASN A 48 -7.28 14.31 36.47
N ASN A 49 -6.84 15.48 36.90
CA ASN A 49 -7.38 16.77 36.45
C ASN A 49 -6.64 17.34 35.23
N ASN A 50 -5.44 16.82 34.91
CA ASN A 50 -4.59 17.31 33.84
C ASN A 50 -4.77 16.42 32.59
N LEU A 51 -5.98 16.46 32.01
CA LEU A 51 -6.36 15.66 30.84
C LEU A 51 -6.43 16.55 29.61
N GLU A 52 -5.65 16.24 28.58
CA GLU A 52 -5.65 17.00 27.34
C GLU A 52 -6.10 16.13 26.15
N PRO A 53 -7.10 16.59 25.40
CA PRO A 53 -7.48 15.94 24.15
C PRO A 53 -6.44 16.17 23.06
N PHE A 54 -6.35 15.23 22.11
CA PHE A 54 -5.51 15.39 20.92
C PHE A 54 -5.89 16.64 20.13
N GLU A 55 -4.88 17.39 19.71
CA GLU A 55 -5.03 18.49 18.78
C GLU A 55 -5.08 18.03 17.33
N ILE A 56 -5.64 18.85 16.45
CA ILE A 56 -5.66 18.62 15.00
C ILE A 56 -4.84 19.74 14.32
N PRO A 57 -3.82 19.40 13.54
CA PRO A 57 -3.29 18.03 13.25
C PRO A 57 -2.57 17.41 14.46
N PHE A 58 -2.56 16.09 14.55
CA PHE A 58 -1.97 15.32 15.67
C PHE A 58 -0.49 15.65 15.93
N LYS A 59 0.23 16.14 14.92
CA LYS A 59 1.62 16.62 15.05
C LYS A 59 1.76 17.66 16.18
N LYS A 60 0.79 18.56 16.35
CA LYS A 60 0.82 19.55 17.45
C LYS A 60 0.86 18.89 18.83
N THR A 61 0.08 17.82 19.01
CA THR A 61 0.12 17.03 20.26
C THR A 61 1.49 16.39 20.46
N ILE A 62 2.09 15.85 19.41
CA ILE A 62 3.44 15.26 19.48
C ILE A 62 4.46 16.32 19.89
N ASP A 63 4.48 17.47 19.21
CA ASP A 63 5.40 18.56 19.49
C ASP A 63 5.27 19.00 20.95
N LYS A 64 4.04 19.08 21.48
CA LYS A 64 3.78 19.40 22.90
C LYS A 64 4.30 18.32 23.83
N ILE A 65 4.04 17.04 23.56
CA ILE A 65 4.55 15.92 24.37
C ILE A 65 6.08 15.97 24.45
N LEU A 66 6.77 16.26 23.34
CA LEU A 66 8.23 16.31 23.29
C LEU A 66 8.84 17.41 24.17
N THR A 67 8.11 18.49 24.43
CA THR A 67 8.55 19.54 25.38
C THR A 67 8.47 19.12 26.85
N MET A 68 7.79 18.01 27.15
CA MET A 68 7.53 17.53 28.51
C MET A 68 8.49 16.40 28.96
N ARG A 69 9.65 16.26 28.31
CA ARG A 69 10.66 15.30 28.74
C ARG A 69 11.02 15.46 30.21
N GLY A 70 11.07 14.35 30.94
CA GLY A 70 11.35 14.34 32.37
C GLY A 70 10.13 14.44 33.29
N GLN A 71 8.94 14.74 32.74
CA GLN A 71 7.66 14.65 33.47
C GLN A 71 7.04 13.26 33.30
N LYS A 72 6.06 12.91 34.13
CA LYS A 72 5.29 11.67 34.01
C LYS A 72 4.15 11.85 33.02
N VAL A 73 4.40 11.56 31.76
CA VAL A 73 3.42 11.73 30.67
C VAL A 73 2.73 10.42 30.33
N ILE A 74 1.40 10.46 30.20
CA ILE A 74 0.59 9.35 29.70
C ILE A 74 0.02 9.72 28.33
N LEU A 75 0.09 8.77 27.38
CA LEU A 75 -0.57 8.85 26.09
C LEU A 75 -1.61 7.73 25.98
N LEU A 76 -2.90 8.07 26.03
CA LEU A 76 -4.00 7.10 25.86
C LEU A 76 -4.34 6.94 24.38
N VAL A 77 -4.28 5.72 23.88
CA VAL A 77 -4.54 5.38 22.48
C VAL A 77 -5.55 4.24 22.36
N SER A 78 -6.17 4.06 21.21
CA SER A 78 -7.11 2.95 20.99
C SER A 78 -6.38 1.63 20.81
N GLY A 79 -6.74 0.60 21.57
CA GLY A 79 -6.28 -0.77 21.38
C GLY A 79 -4.76 -0.94 21.47
N ASP A 80 -4.16 -1.51 20.46
CA ASP A 80 -2.70 -1.65 20.37
C ASP A 80 -2.07 -0.34 19.85
N PRO A 81 -1.13 0.26 20.61
CA PRO A 81 -0.47 1.51 20.23
C PRO A 81 0.29 1.45 18.90
N PHE A 82 0.76 0.28 18.49
CA PHE A 82 1.60 0.09 17.31
C PHE A 82 0.87 -0.51 16.10
N TRP A 83 -0.38 -0.91 16.23
CA TRP A 83 -1.17 -1.39 15.10
C TRP A 83 -2.09 -0.28 14.57
N TYR A 84 -1.59 0.51 13.61
CA TYR A 84 -2.21 1.75 13.10
C TYR A 84 -2.49 2.79 14.21
N GLY A 85 -1.77 2.70 15.32
CA GLY A 85 -1.94 3.55 16.49
C GLY A 85 -0.97 4.74 16.54
N ALA A 86 -1.28 5.70 17.41
CA ALA A 86 -0.48 6.90 17.62
C ALA A 86 0.91 6.61 18.24
N GLY A 87 1.09 5.44 18.87
CA GLY A 87 2.37 5.00 19.41
C GLY A 87 3.46 4.92 18.36
N ASN A 88 3.14 4.39 17.16
CA ASN A 88 4.10 4.31 16.07
C ASN A 88 4.58 5.70 15.60
N ILE A 89 3.72 6.72 15.65
CA ILE A 89 4.08 8.05 15.19
C ILE A 89 5.01 8.74 16.19
N ILE A 90 4.68 8.66 17.49
CA ILE A 90 5.46 9.34 18.52
C ILE A 90 6.81 8.66 18.78
N SER A 91 6.88 7.33 18.71
CA SER A 91 8.12 6.57 18.95
C SER A 91 9.22 6.91 17.95
N ASN A 92 8.86 7.32 16.73
CA ASN A 92 9.83 7.77 15.71
C ASN A 92 10.58 9.07 16.10
N SER A 93 10.07 9.81 17.10
CA SER A 93 10.67 11.05 17.61
C SER A 93 11.35 10.86 18.97
N LEU A 94 11.44 9.63 19.46
CA LEU A 94 11.94 9.29 20.81
C LEU A 94 12.98 8.17 20.74
N ASN A 95 13.91 8.15 21.73
CA ASN A 95 14.78 7.02 21.93
C ASN A 95 14.03 5.85 22.61
N GLY A 96 14.44 4.62 22.39
CA GLY A 96 13.76 3.42 22.91
C GLY A 96 13.68 3.33 24.44
N ASN A 97 14.51 4.08 25.19
CA ASN A 97 14.50 4.15 26.66
C ASN A 97 13.62 5.27 27.22
N GLU A 98 13.04 6.13 26.38
CA GLU A 98 12.21 7.27 26.81
C GLU A 98 10.73 6.88 27.02
N TRP A 99 10.27 5.77 26.45
CA TRP A 99 8.88 5.35 26.51
C TRP A 99 8.72 3.85 26.85
N ILE A 100 7.52 3.51 27.31
CA ILE A 100 7.06 2.13 27.50
C ILE A 100 5.61 2.01 27.05
N SER A 101 5.27 0.91 26.37
CA SER A 101 3.93 0.65 25.85
C SER A 101 3.21 -0.45 26.64
N TYR A 102 1.91 -0.24 26.83
CA TYR A 102 0.99 -1.20 27.44
C TYR A 102 -0.18 -1.44 26.48
N PRO A 103 -0.05 -2.40 25.56
CA PRO A 103 -1.10 -2.72 24.60
C PRO A 103 -2.28 -3.42 25.26
N VAL A 104 -3.45 -3.25 24.67
CA VAL A 104 -4.65 -4.05 24.91
C VAL A 104 -5.14 -4.62 23.58
N PRO A 105 -6.08 -5.59 23.56
CA PRO A 105 -6.65 -6.09 22.31
C PRO A 105 -7.02 -4.96 21.37
N SER A 106 -6.53 -5.04 20.12
CA SER A 106 -6.77 -4.02 19.12
C SER A 106 -8.23 -3.97 18.68
N THR A 107 -8.64 -2.90 18.00
CA THR A 107 -9.95 -2.82 17.34
C THR A 107 -10.17 -4.02 16.40
N PHE A 108 -9.14 -4.46 15.70
CA PHE A 108 -9.20 -5.65 14.84
C PHE A 108 -9.49 -6.92 15.64
N SER A 109 -8.79 -7.11 16.76
CA SER A 109 -8.99 -8.28 17.64
C SER A 109 -10.40 -8.31 18.22
N LEU A 110 -10.92 -7.17 18.65
CA LEU A 110 -12.28 -7.06 19.19
C LEU A 110 -13.34 -7.41 18.13
N ILE A 111 -13.18 -6.88 16.91
CA ILE A 111 -14.12 -7.14 15.81
C ILE A 111 -14.03 -8.60 15.38
N ALA A 112 -12.82 -9.14 15.20
CA ALA A 112 -12.60 -10.54 14.83
C ALA A 112 -13.25 -11.49 15.84
N SER A 113 -13.07 -11.23 17.14
CA SER A 113 -13.70 -12.01 18.23
C SER A 113 -15.23 -11.91 18.17
N LYS A 114 -15.80 -10.72 17.97
CA LYS A 114 -17.27 -10.53 17.87
C LYS A 114 -17.89 -11.29 16.70
N LEU A 115 -17.18 -11.39 15.59
CA LEU A 115 -17.66 -12.06 14.37
C LEU A 115 -17.25 -13.54 14.28
N GLY A 116 -16.45 -14.04 15.23
CA GLY A 116 -15.90 -15.40 15.19
C GLY A 116 -14.95 -15.62 14.00
N TRP A 117 -14.21 -14.58 13.61
CA TRP A 117 -13.28 -14.66 12.48
C TRP A 117 -11.83 -14.91 12.95
N PRO A 118 -11.13 -15.93 12.43
CA PRO A 118 -9.72 -16.13 12.71
C PRO A 118 -8.89 -14.97 12.15
N ILE A 119 -8.19 -14.24 13.03
CA ILE A 119 -7.52 -12.98 12.67
C ILE A 119 -6.39 -13.18 11.66
N GLU A 120 -5.75 -14.34 11.68
CA GLU A 120 -4.69 -14.73 10.74
C GLU A 120 -5.18 -14.95 9.30
N LYS A 121 -6.51 -15.02 9.09
CA LYS A 121 -7.16 -15.19 7.77
C LYS A 121 -7.85 -13.93 7.28
N ILE A 122 -7.59 -12.79 7.92
CA ILE A 122 -8.28 -11.53 7.63
C ILE A 122 -7.27 -10.47 7.21
N PHE A 123 -7.66 -9.63 6.24
CA PHE A 123 -6.92 -8.41 5.94
C PHE A 123 -7.32 -7.31 6.93
N CYS A 124 -6.40 -6.95 7.83
CA CYS A 124 -6.56 -5.87 8.81
C CYS A 124 -5.95 -4.57 8.27
N ILE A 125 -6.77 -3.59 7.89
CA ILE A 125 -6.33 -2.42 7.12
C ILE A 125 -6.81 -1.11 7.77
N GLY A 126 -5.89 -0.15 7.93
CA GLY A 126 -6.22 1.22 8.34
C GLY A 126 -6.31 2.14 7.12
N LEU A 127 -7.49 2.68 6.85
CA LEU A 127 -7.75 3.60 5.73
C LEU A 127 -8.11 5.02 6.18
N HIS A 128 -7.69 5.45 7.39
CA HIS A 128 -7.97 6.80 7.86
C HIS A 128 -7.43 7.90 6.94
N ALA A 129 -6.27 7.66 6.32
CA ALA A 129 -5.57 8.60 5.45
C ALA A 129 -5.24 8.03 4.06
N LYS A 130 -5.63 6.77 3.78
CA LYS A 130 -5.35 6.08 2.52
C LYS A 130 -6.63 5.87 1.71
N SER A 131 -6.47 5.80 0.40
CA SER A 131 -7.56 5.43 -0.50
C SER A 131 -7.93 3.96 -0.32
N PHE A 132 -9.23 3.65 -0.27
CA PHE A 132 -9.72 2.27 -0.28
C PHE A 132 -9.42 1.54 -1.59
N LYS A 133 -9.09 2.25 -2.66
CA LYS A 133 -8.61 1.67 -3.93
C LYS A 133 -7.33 0.83 -3.75
N SER A 134 -6.50 1.16 -2.75
CA SER A 134 -5.31 0.35 -2.42
C SER A 134 -5.63 -1.09 -2.01
N THR A 135 -6.89 -1.39 -1.70
CA THR A 135 -7.35 -2.75 -1.41
C THR A 135 -7.84 -3.51 -2.65
N ARG A 136 -7.88 -2.85 -3.84
CA ARG A 136 -8.50 -3.40 -5.05
C ARG A 136 -7.94 -4.76 -5.45
N HIS A 137 -6.64 -4.92 -5.41
CA HIS A 137 -5.94 -6.15 -5.78
C HIS A 137 -6.10 -7.30 -4.77
N LEU A 138 -6.61 -7.00 -3.57
CA LEU A 138 -6.87 -7.99 -2.51
C LEU A 138 -8.31 -8.55 -2.55
N LEU A 139 -9.17 -8.01 -3.43
CA LEU A 139 -10.56 -8.44 -3.52
C LEU A 139 -10.68 -9.77 -4.27
N TYR A 140 -11.17 -10.81 -3.58
CA TYR A 140 -11.54 -12.09 -4.15
C TYR A 140 -12.72 -12.69 -3.38
N HIS A 141 -13.43 -13.65 -3.98
CA HIS A 141 -14.59 -14.26 -3.34
C HIS A 141 -14.23 -14.91 -2.00
N LYS A 142 -14.98 -14.58 -0.93
CA LYS A 142 -14.76 -14.97 0.48
C LYS A 142 -13.55 -14.31 1.16
N ALA A 143 -12.87 -13.37 0.52
CA ALA A 143 -11.89 -12.56 1.24
C ALA A 143 -12.55 -11.82 2.40
N LYS A 144 -11.89 -11.78 3.55
CA LYS A 144 -12.38 -11.09 4.75
C LYS A 144 -11.49 -9.92 5.10
N PHE A 145 -12.12 -8.77 5.35
CA PHE A 145 -11.44 -7.54 5.71
C PHE A 145 -12.01 -6.99 7.01
N ILE A 146 -11.15 -6.42 7.83
CA ILE A 146 -11.54 -5.46 8.86
C ILE A 146 -10.83 -4.16 8.54
N ILE A 147 -11.61 -3.08 8.37
CA ILE A 147 -11.12 -1.80 7.87
C ILE A 147 -11.47 -0.70 8.86
N LEU A 148 -10.46 0.04 9.31
CA LEU A 148 -10.64 1.24 10.12
C LEU A 148 -10.85 2.45 9.20
N LEU A 149 -11.94 3.20 9.41
CA LEU A 149 -12.34 4.33 8.57
C LEU A 149 -12.36 5.64 9.36
N LYS A 150 -12.20 6.76 8.65
CA LYS A 150 -12.18 8.09 9.24
C LYS A 150 -13.54 8.54 9.78
N ASN A 151 -14.62 8.19 9.08
CA ASN A 151 -15.99 8.61 9.42
C ASN A 151 -17.04 7.78 8.69
N GLY A 152 -18.33 7.99 9.03
CA GLY A 152 -19.44 7.29 8.41
C GLY A 152 -19.60 7.52 6.91
N ASN A 153 -19.19 8.68 6.38
CA ASN A 153 -19.26 8.95 4.94
C ASN A 153 -18.33 8.03 4.14
N GLN A 154 -17.14 7.72 4.69
CA GLN A 154 -16.24 6.73 4.07
C GLN A 154 -16.85 5.33 3.99
N VAL A 155 -17.74 4.95 4.92
CA VAL A 155 -18.46 3.67 4.86
C VAL A 155 -19.34 3.63 3.61
N LEU A 156 -20.10 4.72 3.35
CA LEU A 156 -20.95 4.84 2.17
C LEU A 156 -20.15 4.83 0.87
N GLN A 157 -19.06 5.58 0.84
CA GLN A 157 -18.16 5.66 -0.32
C GLN A 157 -17.51 4.29 -0.61
N PHE A 158 -17.04 3.58 0.42
CA PHE A 158 -16.47 2.24 0.29
C PHE A 158 -17.48 1.24 -0.27
N SER A 159 -18.71 1.24 0.28
CA SER A 159 -19.80 0.38 -0.16
C SER A 159 -20.16 0.61 -1.63
N LYS A 160 -20.28 1.87 -2.04
CA LYS A 160 -20.55 2.25 -3.44
C LYS A 160 -19.40 1.79 -4.36
N TRP A 161 -18.16 2.05 -3.96
CA TRP A 161 -16.98 1.62 -4.71
C TRP A 161 -16.94 0.09 -4.85
N LEU A 162 -17.14 -0.64 -3.75
CA LEU A 162 -17.13 -2.12 -3.77
C LEU A 162 -18.21 -2.68 -4.72
N SER A 163 -19.36 -2.02 -4.77
CA SER A 163 -20.45 -2.38 -5.70
C SER A 163 -20.08 -2.10 -7.16
N LEU A 164 -19.44 -0.96 -7.45
CA LEU A 164 -18.95 -0.61 -8.78
C LEU A 164 -17.85 -1.57 -9.28
N GLU A 165 -17.03 -2.09 -8.37
CA GLU A 165 -16.00 -3.09 -8.68
C GLU A 165 -16.57 -4.52 -8.91
N GLY A 166 -17.92 -4.67 -8.87
CA GLY A 166 -18.62 -5.93 -9.11
C GLY A 166 -18.80 -6.83 -7.88
N PHE A 167 -18.55 -6.28 -6.67
CA PHE A 167 -18.67 -6.99 -5.40
C PHE A 167 -19.83 -6.47 -4.52
N GLY A 168 -20.88 -5.95 -5.12
CA GLY A 168 -22.05 -5.38 -4.41
C GLY A 168 -22.78 -6.35 -3.48
N LYS A 169 -22.68 -7.67 -3.72
CA LYS A 169 -23.27 -8.72 -2.87
C LYS A 169 -22.45 -9.03 -1.63
N SER A 170 -21.34 -8.31 -1.39
CA SER A 170 -20.53 -8.47 -0.18
C SER A 170 -21.31 -8.12 1.06
N GLN A 171 -21.15 -8.94 2.13
CA GLN A 171 -21.70 -8.66 3.44
C GLN A 171 -20.82 -7.60 4.13
N ILE A 172 -21.43 -6.52 4.60
CA ILE A 172 -20.76 -5.47 5.37
C ILE A 172 -21.35 -5.41 6.77
N TYR A 173 -20.48 -5.50 7.77
CA TYR A 173 -20.78 -5.20 9.17
C TYR A 173 -20.22 -3.82 9.47
N ILE A 174 -21.07 -2.92 9.95
CA ILE A 174 -20.69 -1.56 10.36
C ILE A 174 -20.59 -1.54 11.85
N ILE A 175 -19.38 -1.36 12.37
CA ILE A 175 -19.04 -1.46 13.78
C ILE A 175 -18.71 -0.07 14.31
N GLU A 176 -19.53 0.45 15.18
CA GLU A 176 -19.42 1.78 15.77
C GLU A 176 -19.06 1.65 17.24
N SER A 177 -18.03 2.38 17.68
CA SER A 177 -17.59 2.48 19.09
C SER A 177 -17.38 1.14 19.79
N ILE A 178 -16.79 0.15 19.10
CA ILE A 178 -16.57 -1.20 19.68
C ILE A 178 -15.85 -1.12 21.04
N GLY A 179 -16.34 -1.90 22.02
CA GLY A 179 -15.85 -1.95 23.39
C GLY A 179 -16.35 -0.80 24.28
N PHE A 180 -17.13 0.14 23.78
CA PHE A 180 -17.65 1.28 24.54
C PHE A 180 -19.17 1.17 24.76
N LYS A 181 -19.71 1.90 25.76
CA LYS A 181 -21.14 1.87 26.13
C LYS A 181 -22.09 2.13 24.96
N ASN A 182 -21.66 2.89 23.96
CA ASN A 182 -22.43 3.24 22.77
C ASN A 182 -22.10 2.35 21.56
N GLU A 183 -21.52 1.16 21.79
CA GLU A 183 -21.26 0.16 20.74
C GLU A 183 -22.54 -0.15 19.97
N ARG A 184 -22.43 -0.18 18.64
CA ARG A 184 -23.51 -0.59 17.75
C ARG A 184 -22.93 -1.34 16.56
N ILE A 185 -23.52 -2.50 16.27
CA ILE A 185 -23.16 -3.30 15.09
C ILE A 185 -24.41 -3.43 14.22
N ARG A 186 -24.24 -3.11 12.93
CA ARG A 186 -25.30 -3.26 11.92
C ARG A 186 -24.74 -3.98 10.71
N GLU A 187 -25.57 -4.78 10.06
CA GLU A 187 -25.15 -5.52 8.87
C GLU A 187 -26.03 -5.20 7.66
N THR A 188 -25.46 -5.30 6.48
CA THR A 188 -26.14 -5.12 5.20
C THR A 188 -25.28 -5.63 4.06
N LEU A 189 -25.88 -5.74 2.87
CA LEU A 189 -25.10 -5.92 1.64
C LEU A 189 -24.52 -4.59 1.15
N ALA A 190 -23.37 -4.62 0.51
CA ALA A 190 -22.74 -3.41 -0.02
C ALA A 190 -23.68 -2.61 -0.93
N GLU A 191 -24.35 -3.27 -1.88
CA GLU A 191 -25.28 -2.63 -2.80
C GLU A 191 -26.57 -2.10 -2.15
N LYS A 192 -26.89 -2.51 -0.92
CA LYS A 192 -28.11 -2.14 -0.18
C LYS A 192 -27.84 -1.17 0.97
N LEU A 193 -26.61 -0.69 1.13
CA LEU A 193 -26.26 0.20 2.23
C LEU A 193 -26.99 1.55 2.12
N SER A 194 -27.88 1.83 3.06
CA SER A 194 -28.70 3.05 3.12
C SER A 194 -28.67 3.76 4.49
N PHE A 195 -27.80 3.34 5.41
CA PHE A 195 -27.73 3.95 6.74
C PHE A 195 -27.19 5.37 6.71
N SER A 196 -27.96 6.35 7.18
CA SER A 196 -27.60 7.77 7.19
C SER A 196 -26.86 8.22 8.47
N ASN A 197 -27.04 7.50 9.59
CA ASN A 197 -26.58 7.91 10.92
C ASN A 197 -25.42 7.05 11.44
N ILE A 198 -24.34 6.98 10.67
CA ILE A 198 -23.13 6.23 11.05
C ILE A 198 -22.23 7.13 11.91
N ARG A 199 -22.03 6.74 13.16
CA ARG A 199 -21.28 7.49 14.18
C ARG A 199 -19.80 7.12 14.19
N HIS A 200 -18.96 8.07 14.51
CA HIS A 200 -17.51 7.85 14.74
C HIS A 200 -17.23 7.53 16.23
N PRO A 201 -16.24 6.68 16.57
CA PRO A 201 -15.35 5.92 15.69
C PRO A 201 -16.07 4.76 15.00
N VAL A 202 -15.70 4.52 13.75
CA VAL A 202 -16.33 3.49 12.92
C VAL A 202 -15.29 2.61 12.22
N SER A 203 -15.59 1.33 12.19
CA SER A 203 -14.87 0.32 11.41
C SER A 203 -15.90 -0.48 10.61
N ILE A 204 -15.45 -1.14 9.57
CA ILE A 204 -16.27 -2.12 8.86
C ILE A 204 -15.57 -3.46 8.84
N ALA A 205 -16.34 -4.53 8.91
CA ALA A 205 -15.90 -5.86 8.54
C ALA A 205 -16.63 -6.26 7.26
N VAL A 206 -15.91 -6.86 6.31
CA VAL A 206 -16.43 -7.18 4.98
C VAL A 206 -16.10 -8.61 4.63
N GLU A 207 -17.11 -9.38 4.23
CA GLU A 207 -16.91 -10.67 3.56
C GLU A 207 -17.26 -10.47 2.08
N VAL A 208 -16.24 -10.57 1.22
CA VAL A 208 -16.35 -10.23 -0.20
C VAL A 208 -17.15 -11.26 -0.96
N LYS A 209 -18.16 -10.80 -1.72
CA LYS A 209 -18.99 -11.62 -2.59
C LYS A 209 -19.42 -10.85 -3.82
N GLY A 210 -19.22 -11.45 -4.99
CA GLY A 210 -19.61 -10.84 -6.27
C GLY A 210 -18.93 -11.52 -7.44
N LYS A 211 -19.06 -10.90 -8.63
CA LYS A 211 -18.47 -11.35 -9.89
C LYS A 211 -17.42 -10.35 -10.41
N GLY A 212 -16.95 -9.44 -9.56
CA GLY A 212 -15.90 -8.49 -9.91
C GLY A 212 -14.61 -9.20 -10.33
N TYR A 213 -13.79 -8.51 -11.10
CA TYR A 213 -12.51 -9.05 -11.55
C TYR A 213 -11.59 -9.32 -10.36
N VAL A 214 -11.04 -10.52 -10.30
CA VAL A 214 -10.06 -10.95 -9.31
C VAL A 214 -8.67 -10.93 -9.95
N PHE A 215 -7.74 -10.22 -9.34
CA PHE A 215 -6.38 -10.16 -9.83
C PHE A 215 -5.67 -11.50 -9.64
N PRO A 216 -5.11 -12.10 -10.71
CA PRO A 216 -4.28 -13.30 -10.56
C PRO A 216 -3.03 -12.97 -9.73
N SER A 217 -2.53 -13.93 -8.95
CA SER A 217 -1.30 -13.78 -8.16
C SER A 217 -0.04 -13.77 -9.04
N SER A 218 -0.09 -14.44 -10.21
CA SER A 218 1.03 -14.49 -11.17
C SER A 218 1.28 -13.12 -11.82
N THR A 219 2.47 -12.94 -12.39
CA THR A 219 2.80 -11.85 -13.32
C THR A 219 2.04 -12.01 -14.65
N GLY A 220 2.02 -10.96 -15.46
CA GLY A 220 1.25 -10.94 -16.70
C GLY A 220 -0.24 -10.78 -16.42
N LYS A 221 -0.63 -9.67 -15.82
CA LYS A 221 -2.04 -9.31 -15.62
C LYS A 221 -2.72 -9.09 -16.98
N ASP A 222 -4.05 -9.09 -17.00
CA ASP A 222 -4.81 -8.87 -18.24
C ASP A 222 -4.66 -7.43 -18.74
N ASP A 223 -4.56 -7.24 -20.05
CA ASP A 223 -4.23 -5.96 -20.69
C ASP A 223 -5.28 -4.87 -20.43
N PHE A 224 -6.56 -5.23 -20.24
CA PHE A 224 -7.65 -4.29 -19.97
C PHE A 224 -7.50 -3.53 -18.63
N ILE A 225 -6.61 -3.99 -17.73
CA ILE A 225 -6.30 -3.30 -16.46
C ILE A 225 -5.60 -1.97 -16.72
N PHE A 226 -4.82 -1.89 -17.79
CA PHE A 226 -3.95 -0.77 -18.11
C PHE A 226 -4.61 0.16 -19.14
N GLU A 227 -4.71 1.46 -18.84
CA GLU A 227 -4.99 2.45 -19.87
C GLU A 227 -3.81 2.51 -20.84
N ASN A 228 -4.07 2.34 -22.13
CA ASN A 228 -3.03 2.35 -23.16
C ASN A 228 -3.59 2.87 -24.50
N ASP A 229 -2.69 3.24 -25.40
CA ASP A 229 -2.98 3.73 -26.76
C ASP A 229 -2.85 2.64 -27.83
N GLY A 230 -2.98 1.37 -27.44
CA GLY A 230 -2.76 0.20 -28.32
C GLY A 230 -1.31 -0.27 -28.32
N GLN A 231 -0.39 0.46 -27.66
CA GLN A 231 1.01 0.06 -27.51
C GLN A 231 1.28 -0.41 -26.08
N ILE A 232 0.96 -1.65 -25.82
CA ILE A 232 1.27 -2.33 -24.56
C ILE A 232 2.07 -3.60 -24.86
N SER A 233 3.07 -3.87 -24.04
CA SER A 233 3.78 -5.16 -24.11
C SER A 233 2.81 -6.30 -23.87
N ASN A 234 2.88 -7.34 -24.69
CA ASN A 234 2.07 -8.52 -24.56
C ASN A 234 2.14 -9.10 -23.14
N LYS A 235 1.03 -9.63 -22.63
CA LYS A 235 0.90 -10.24 -21.30
C LYS A 235 2.03 -11.23 -20.97
N GLN A 236 2.38 -12.10 -21.92
CA GLN A 236 3.44 -13.09 -21.75
C GLN A 236 4.83 -12.45 -21.68
N ILE A 237 5.08 -11.42 -22.50
CA ILE A 237 6.34 -10.66 -22.47
C ILE A 237 6.48 -9.94 -21.11
N ARG A 238 5.40 -9.35 -20.58
CA ARG A 238 5.45 -8.73 -19.24
C ARG A 238 5.77 -9.75 -18.16
N ALA A 239 5.16 -10.95 -18.23
CA ALA A 239 5.43 -12.01 -17.27
C ALA A 239 6.91 -12.44 -17.27
N ILE A 240 7.51 -12.62 -18.44
CA ILE A 240 8.92 -12.97 -18.60
C ILE A 240 9.80 -11.81 -18.12
N THR A 241 9.48 -10.56 -18.49
CA THR A 241 10.23 -9.37 -18.07
C THR A 241 10.26 -9.23 -16.56
N LEU A 242 9.11 -9.38 -15.88
CA LEU A 242 9.04 -9.32 -14.42
C LEU A 242 9.78 -10.48 -13.74
N SER A 243 9.75 -11.66 -14.34
CA SER A 243 10.55 -12.79 -13.88
C SER A 243 12.05 -12.49 -13.95
N SER A 244 12.50 -11.85 -15.03
CA SER A 244 13.90 -11.47 -15.23
C SER A 244 14.31 -10.33 -14.29
N LEU A 245 13.43 -9.37 -14.01
CA LEU A 245 13.64 -8.28 -13.01
C LEU A 245 13.70 -8.82 -11.58
N SER A 246 13.11 -9.99 -11.32
CA SER A 246 13.15 -10.70 -10.03
C SER A 246 12.79 -9.83 -8.82
N PRO A 247 11.59 -9.19 -8.77
CA PRO A 247 11.22 -8.24 -7.72
C PRO A 247 11.29 -8.86 -6.32
N ARG A 248 11.94 -8.16 -5.39
CA ARG A 248 12.02 -8.51 -3.97
C ARG A 248 11.31 -7.44 -3.12
N PRO A 249 10.93 -7.74 -1.87
CA PRO A 249 10.29 -6.76 -0.99
C PRO A 249 11.14 -5.50 -0.77
N ALA A 250 10.47 -4.33 -0.73
CA ALA A 250 11.05 -3.02 -0.44
C ALA A 250 12.04 -2.49 -1.50
N GLN A 251 12.02 -3.03 -2.73
CA GLN A 251 12.86 -2.58 -3.82
C GLN A 251 12.25 -1.43 -4.64
N HIS A 252 13.11 -0.65 -5.27
CA HIS A 252 12.79 0.46 -6.15
C HIS A 252 13.11 0.12 -7.62
N LEU A 253 12.11 0.19 -8.48
CA LEU A 253 12.25 0.03 -9.94
C LEU A 253 12.35 1.40 -10.63
N TRP A 254 13.30 1.54 -11.56
CA TRP A 254 13.21 2.51 -12.65
C TRP A 254 12.63 1.84 -13.89
N ASP A 255 11.51 2.37 -14.39
CA ASP A 255 10.84 1.93 -15.61
C ASP A 255 10.98 3.03 -16.66
N ILE A 256 11.91 2.85 -17.60
CA ILE A 256 12.31 3.84 -18.58
C ILE A 256 11.65 3.55 -19.92
N GLY A 257 11.04 4.59 -20.52
CA GLY A 257 10.17 4.41 -21.67
C GLY A 257 8.97 3.56 -21.29
N SER A 258 8.32 3.93 -20.19
CA SER A 258 7.32 3.10 -19.48
C SER A 258 6.08 2.77 -20.31
N GLY A 259 5.78 3.55 -21.38
CA GLY A 259 4.62 3.33 -22.24
C GLY A 259 3.29 3.35 -21.47
N SER A 260 2.66 2.20 -21.30
CA SER A 260 1.45 2.02 -20.48
C SER A 260 1.71 1.93 -18.97
N GLY A 261 2.99 1.88 -18.55
CA GLY A 261 3.39 1.67 -17.16
C GLY A 261 3.11 0.27 -16.60
N SER A 262 2.81 -0.67 -17.47
CA SER A 262 2.36 -2.01 -17.05
C SER A 262 3.40 -2.77 -16.23
N ILE A 263 4.69 -2.61 -16.50
CA ILE A 263 5.78 -3.21 -15.72
C ILE A 263 5.85 -2.58 -14.32
N SER A 264 5.86 -1.24 -14.22
CA SER A 264 5.84 -0.53 -12.93
C SER A 264 4.63 -0.92 -12.08
N ILE A 265 3.45 -0.99 -12.67
CA ILE A 265 2.20 -1.31 -11.99
C ILE A 265 2.23 -2.75 -11.47
N GLU A 266 2.62 -3.73 -12.30
CA GLU A 266 2.73 -5.11 -11.86
C GLU A 266 3.83 -5.31 -10.81
N TRP A 267 4.98 -4.59 -10.92
CA TRP A 267 6.03 -4.56 -9.90
C TRP A 267 5.49 -4.14 -8.52
N LEU A 268 4.66 -3.11 -8.48
CA LEU A 268 4.05 -2.63 -7.24
C LEU A 268 2.98 -3.57 -6.69
N LEU A 269 2.23 -4.25 -7.57
CA LEU A 269 1.22 -5.25 -7.18
C LEU A 269 1.83 -6.52 -6.60
N MET A 270 3.11 -6.81 -6.85
CA MET A 270 3.79 -7.98 -6.30
C MET A 270 4.13 -7.83 -4.82
N ASN A 271 4.43 -6.62 -4.36
CA ASN A 271 4.71 -6.36 -2.94
C ASN A 271 4.38 -4.90 -2.57
N ASN A 272 3.64 -4.73 -1.50
CA ASN A 272 3.20 -3.41 -1.02
C ASN A 272 4.33 -2.54 -0.45
N LEU A 273 5.51 -3.08 -0.22
CA LEU A 273 6.71 -2.34 0.19
C LEU A 273 7.48 -1.77 -1.01
N ASN A 274 7.28 -2.32 -2.20
CA ASN A 274 7.95 -1.87 -3.41
C ASN A 274 7.55 -0.44 -3.78
N CYS A 275 8.47 0.24 -4.46
CA CYS A 275 8.22 1.51 -5.12
C CYS A 275 8.73 1.47 -6.56
N ALA A 276 8.24 2.40 -7.40
CA ALA A 276 8.67 2.50 -8.78
C ALA A 276 8.67 3.96 -9.25
N THR A 277 9.61 4.28 -10.13
CA THR A 277 9.64 5.54 -10.88
C THR A 277 9.51 5.22 -12.36
N ALA A 278 8.36 5.55 -12.94
CA ALA A 278 8.05 5.42 -14.35
C ALA A 278 8.42 6.71 -15.06
N ILE A 279 9.28 6.63 -16.07
CA ILE A 279 9.73 7.77 -16.87
C ILE A 279 9.21 7.60 -18.29
N GLU A 280 8.38 8.54 -18.72
CA GLU A 280 7.72 8.52 -20.03
C GLU A 280 7.74 9.91 -20.66
N ILE A 281 8.23 10.00 -21.90
CA ILE A 281 8.38 11.28 -22.59
C ILE A 281 7.04 11.81 -23.14
N LYS A 282 6.09 10.91 -23.49
CA LYS A 282 4.79 11.29 -24.03
C LYS A 282 3.82 11.62 -22.90
N LYS A 283 3.39 12.87 -22.84
CA LYS A 283 2.43 13.39 -21.85
C LYS A 283 1.15 12.56 -21.74
N SER A 284 0.58 12.15 -22.88
CA SER A 284 -0.65 11.34 -22.91
C SER A 284 -0.46 10.01 -22.20
N ARG A 285 0.67 9.32 -22.44
CA ARG A 285 1.00 8.04 -21.79
C ARG A 285 1.30 8.21 -20.30
N ALA A 286 2.06 9.23 -19.93
CA ALA A 286 2.30 9.56 -18.54
C ALA A 286 0.99 9.79 -17.76
N LEU A 287 -0.02 10.42 -18.40
CA LEU A 287 -1.35 10.58 -17.82
C LEU A 287 -2.09 9.23 -17.67
N GLN A 288 -2.04 8.36 -18.69
CA GLN A 288 -2.63 7.01 -18.64
C GLN A 288 -2.05 6.18 -17.51
N ILE A 289 -0.72 6.24 -17.30
CA ILE A 289 -0.05 5.57 -16.16
C ILE A 289 -0.61 6.09 -14.83
N LYS A 290 -0.70 7.43 -14.65
CA LYS A 290 -1.26 8.05 -13.46
C LYS A 290 -2.70 7.62 -13.19
N ASN A 291 -3.52 7.57 -14.23
CA ASN A 291 -4.92 7.15 -14.14
C ASN A 291 -5.03 5.69 -13.68
N THR A 292 -4.26 4.79 -14.29
CA THR A 292 -4.25 3.37 -13.90
C THR A 292 -3.76 3.21 -12.46
N ALA A 293 -2.67 3.87 -12.09
CA ALA A 293 -2.16 3.86 -10.71
C ALA A 293 -3.21 4.38 -9.71
N TYR A 294 -3.89 5.46 -10.03
CA TYR A 294 -4.96 6.01 -9.20
C TYR A 294 -6.16 5.04 -9.04
N LYS A 295 -6.58 4.36 -10.11
CA LYS A 295 -7.65 3.35 -10.07
C LYS A 295 -7.29 2.18 -9.17
N LEU A 296 -6.01 1.80 -9.14
CA LEU A 296 -5.49 0.69 -8.35
C LEU A 296 -4.97 1.11 -6.96
N GLY A 297 -4.97 2.41 -6.64
CA GLY A 297 -4.47 2.93 -5.36
C GLY A 297 -2.97 2.73 -5.15
N LEU A 298 -2.18 2.77 -6.22
CA LEU A 298 -0.73 2.58 -6.19
C LEU A 298 0.00 3.90 -5.92
N GLU A 299 -0.09 4.40 -4.68
CA GLU A 299 0.47 5.69 -4.25
C GLU A 299 2.01 5.76 -4.33
N LYS A 300 2.69 4.60 -4.40
CA LYS A 300 4.15 4.50 -4.50
C LYS A 300 4.69 4.50 -5.93
N LEU A 301 3.83 4.75 -6.93
CA LEU A 301 4.25 4.97 -8.29
C LEU A 301 4.52 6.46 -8.53
N ASN A 302 5.78 6.80 -8.71
CA ASN A 302 6.18 8.14 -9.16
C ASN A 302 6.23 8.17 -10.69
N VAL A 303 5.43 9.03 -11.33
CA VAL A 303 5.38 9.14 -12.80
C VAL A 303 5.96 10.48 -13.23
N ILE A 304 7.06 10.43 -13.97
CA ILE A 304 7.81 11.59 -14.47
C ILE A 304 7.64 11.68 -15.98
N GLU A 305 7.07 12.81 -16.44
CA GLU A 305 7.00 13.18 -17.84
C GLU A 305 8.30 13.88 -18.24
N ALA A 306 9.23 13.14 -18.78
CA ALA A 306 10.55 13.68 -19.17
C ALA A 306 11.34 12.73 -20.08
N ASP A 307 12.38 13.28 -20.70
CA ASP A 307 13.49 12.50 -21.22
C ASP A 307 14.32 11.90 -20.06
N ALA A 308 14.52 10.58 -20.09
CA ALA A 308 15.17 9.86 -19.03
C ALA A 308 16.59 10.37 -18.70
N ILE A 309 17.41 10.65 -19.72
CA ILE A 309 18.80 11.12 -19.56
C ILE A 309 18.86 12.40 -18.72
N LYS A 310 17.84 13.27 -18.85
CA LYS A 310 17.80 14.57 -18.16
C LYS A 310 17.46 14.46 -16.67
N VAL A 311 16.81 13.38 -16.25
CA VAL A 311 16.24 13.29 -14.90
C VAL A 311 16.89 12.22 -14.01
N ILE A 312 17.38 11.11 -14.57
CA ILE A 312 17.85 9.94 -13.80
C ILE A 312 18.95 10.25 -12.78
N LYS A 313 19.83 11.22 -13.08
CA LYS A 313 20.93 11.63 -12.16
C LYS A 313 20.42 12.21 -10.83
N LYS A 314 19.20 12.72 -10.80
CA LYS A 314 18.56 13.36 -9.61
C LYS A 314 17.66 12.42 -8.83
N LEU A 315 17.41 11.21 -9.34
CA LEU A 315 16.49 10.27 -8.73
C LEU A 315 17.17 9.44 -7.63
N GLN A 316 16.37 8.93 -6.70
CA GLN A 316 16.79 7.90 -5.77
C GLN A 316 17.27 6.68 -6.58
N LYS A 317 18.43 6.11 -6.20
CA LYS A 317 19.01 4.95 -6.89
C LYS A 317 18.05 3.77 -6.89
N PRO A 318 17.98 3.01 -8.00
CA PRO A 318 17.12 1.85 -8.12
C PRO A 318 17.82 0.57 -7.67
N ASP A 319 17.01 -0.44 -7.34
CA ASP A 319 17.44 -1.84 -7.18
C ASP A 319 17.27 -2.64 -8.49
N ALA A 320 16.37 -2.17 -9.36
CA ALA A 320 16.16 -2.74 -10.68
C ALA A 320 15.87 -1.64 -11.70
N VAL A 321 16.25 -1.87 -12.95
CA VAL A 321 16.00 -0.98 -14.10
C VAL A 321 15.36 -1.79 -15.21
N PHE A 322 14.21 -1.30 -15.70
CA PHE A 322 13.61 -1.79 -16.94
C PHE A 322 13.68 -0.70 -18.01
N ILE A 323 14.08 -1.08 -19.24
CA ILE A 323 14.07 -0.20 -20.41
C ILE A 323 13.11 -0.82 -21.44
N GLY A 324 11.89 -0.25 -21.50
CA GLY A 324 10.83 -0.72 -22.38
C GLY A 324 10.84 -0.09 -23.77
N GLY A 325 11.55 1.01 -23.94
CA GLY A 325 11.70 1.73 -25.21
C GLY A 325 12.74 2.83 -25.12
N GLY A 326 13.21 3.28 -26.29
CA GLY A 326 14.20 4.35 -26.39
C GLY A 326 15.60 3.95 -25.93
N PHE A 327 15.95 2.66 -26.01
CA PHE A 327 17.29 2.20 -25.67
C PHE A 327 18.33 2.75 -26.66
N THR A 328 19.35 3.42 -26.15
CA THR A 328 20.50 3.90 -26.87
C THR A 328 21.78 3.65 -26.06
N GLU A 329 22.95 3.64 -26.69
CA GLU A 329 24.24 3.53 -25.99
C GLU A 329 24.42 4.67 -24.98
N GLU A 330 24.03 5.89 -25.35
CA GLU A 330 24.10 7.05 -24.45
C GLU A 330 23.25 6.83 -23.18
N LEU A 331 22.00 6.39 -23.33
CA LEU A 331 21.11 6.11 -22.21
C LEU A 331 21.69 4.99 -21.32
N PHE A 332 22.14 3.89 -21.94
CA PHE A 332 22.75 2.78 -21.20
C PHE A 332 23.96 3.26 -20.40
N ASN A 333 24.92 3.95 -21.02
CA ASN A 333 26.13 4.44 -20.35
C ASN A 333 25.77 5.41 -19.22
N CYS A 334 24.77 6.28 -19.43
CA CYS A 334 24.29 7.19 -18.40
C CYS A 334 23.71 6.43 -17.19
N ILE A 335 22.93 5.38 -17.41
CA ILE A 335 22.36 4.52 -16.36
C ILE A 335 23.46 3.71 -15.68
N TRP A 336 24.28 3.00 -16.47
CA TRP A 336 25.31 2.09 -16.00
C TRP A 336 26.30 2.75 -15.05
N ASN A 337 26.67 4.00 -15.33
CA ASN A 337 27.60 4.75 -14.48
C ASN A 337 27.01 5.17 -13.13
N ILE A 338 25.69 5.16 -12.96
CA ILE A 338 25.06 5.72 -11.75
C ILE A 338 24.32 4.69 -10.90
N ILE A 339 23.93 3.53 -11.45
CA ILE A 339 23.24 2.49 -10.69
C ILE A 339 24.21 1.77 -9.73
N PRO A 340 23.72 1.28 -8.57
CA PRO A 340 24.54 0.49 -7.63
C PRO A 340 24.96 -0.88 -8.19
N ASN A 341 26.01 -1.46 -7.63
CA ASN A 341 26.34 -2.87 -7.87
C ASN A 341 25.21 -3.77 -7.33
N GLY A 342 24.92 -4.86 -8.02
CA GLY A 342 23.81 -5.76 -7.75
C GLY A 342 22.45 -5.28 -8.31
N THR A 343 22.42 -4.14 -9.03
CA THR A 343 21.22 -3.69 -9.75
C THR A 343 20.97 -4.57 -10.97
N ILE A 344 19.76 -5.12 -11.10
CA ILE A 344 19.34 -5.89 -12.27
C ILE A 344 18.82 -4.92 -13.33
N LEU A 345 19.39 -4.96 -14.53
CA LEU A 345 18.93 -4.22 -15.69
C LEU A 345 18.31 -5.20 -16.69
N VAL A 346 17.05 -4.94 -17.08
CA VAL A 346 16.36 -5.66 -18.15
C VAL A 346 15.96 -4.68 -19.24
N ALA A 347 16.32 -4.98 -20.48
CA ALA A 347 15.90 -4.20 -21.63
C ALA A 347 15.22 -5.08 -22.69
N ASN A 348 14.14 -4.60 -23.26
CA ASN A 348 13.41 -5.28 -24.33
C ASN A 348 13.49 -4.48 -25.63
N SER A 349 13.66 -5.17 -26.75
CA SER A 349 13.65 -4.56 -28.08
C SER A 349 12.95 -5.46 -29.09
N VAL A 350 12.33 -4.81 -30.09
CA VAL A 350 11.73 -5.43 -31.27
C VAL A 350 12.43 -4.98 -32.56
N THR A 351 13.44 -4.09 -32.48
CA THR A 351 14.13 -3.51 -33.65
C THR A 351 15.49 -4.13 -33.87
N LEU A 352 15.92 -4.25 -35.13
CA LEU A 352 17.22 -4.81 -35.48
C LEU A 352 18.36 -3.91 -35.01
N GLU A 353 18.18 -2.60 -35.04
CA GLU A 353 19.17 -1.61 -34.62
C GLU A 353 19.49 -1.80 -33.14
N THR A 354 18.47 -1.86 -32.27
CA THR A 354 18.68 -2.07 -30.83
C THR A 354 19.21 -3.48 -30.53
N ASN A 355 18.79 -4.49 -31.32
CA ASN A 355 19.29 -5.87 -31.16
C ASN A 355 20.81 -5.94 -31.46
N ALA A 356 21.29 -5.18 -32.44
CA ALA A 356 22.74 -5.07 -32.72
C ALA A 356 23.49 -4.50 -31.51
N ILE A 357 22.98 -3.43 -30.90
CA ILE A 357 23.57 -2.85 -29.67
C ILE A 357 23.57 -3.89 -28.53
N PHE A 358 22.47 -4.61 -28.32
CA PHE A 358 22.39 -5.67 -27.30
C PHE A 358 23.44 -6.75 -27.52
N SER A 359 23.66 -7.17 -28.78
CA SER A 359 24.66 -8.17 -29.12
C SER A 359 26.08 -7.70 -28.78
N GLU A 360 26.41 -6.45 -29.09
CA GLU A 360 27.72 -5.87 -28.75
C GLU A 360 27.87 -5.72 -27.21
N PHE A 361 26.84 -5.25 -26.53
CA PHE A 361 26.90 -5.07 -25.08
C PHE A 361 26.98 -6.40 -24.33
N GLN A 362 26.34 -7.45 -24.83
CA GLN A 362 26.49 -8.78 -24.28
C GLN A 362 27.95 -9.29 -24.36
N LYS A 363 28.68 -8.99 -25.44
CA LYS A 363 30.13 -9.32 -25.55
C LYS A 363 30.98 -8.52 -24.56
N ILE A 364 30.65 -7.25 -24.32
CA ILE A 364 31.45 -6.32 -23.49
C ILE A 364 31.15 -6.54 -21.99
N TYR A 365 29.88 -6.63 -21.63
CA TYR A 365 29.43 -6.63 -20.24
C TYR A 365 28.96 -8.00 -19.74
N GLY A 366 28.84 -9.00 -20.64
CA GLY A 366 28.25 -10.28 -20.32
C GLY A 366 26.71 -10.19 -20.23
N GLY A 367 26.12 -10.98 -19.33
CA GLY A 367 24.69 -11.06 -19.15
C GLY A 367 24.01 -12.03 -20.14
N ASN A 368 22.68 -12.07 -20.08
CA ASN A 368 21.86 -12.98 -20.88
C ASN A 368 21.14 -12.26 -22.01
N LEU A 369 21.23 -12.78 -23.21
CA LEU A 369 20.47 -12.32 -24.37
C LEU A 369 19.49 -13.41 -24.82
N THR A 370 18.21 -13.13 -24.74
CA THR A 370 17.15 -14.11 -25.03
C THR A 370 16.20 -13.56 -26.10
N LYS A 371 15.91 -14.35 -27.11
CA LYS A 371 14.88 -14.06 -28.12
C LYS A 371 13.59 -14.78 -27.77
N ILE A 372 12.48 -14.05 -27.73
CA ILE A 372 11.15 -14.52 -27.31
C ILE A 372 10.20 -14.37 -28.50
N GLU A 373 9.65 -15.47 -28.97
CA GLU A 373 8.68 -15.51 -30.06
C GLU A 373 7.33 -16.08 -29.57
N ILE A 374 6.26 -15.33 -29.83
CA ILE A 374 4.91 -15.68 -29.38
C ILE A 374 3.98 -15.63 -30.58
N SER A 375 3.20 -16.70 -30.75
CA SER A 375 2.16 -16.78 -31.78
C SER A 375 0.84 -17.12 -31.12
N ASN A 376 -0.22 -16.52 -31.61
CA ASN A 376 -1.59 -16.79 -31.16
C ASN A 376 -2.41 -17.36 -32.32
N VAL A 377 -3.40 -18.20 -32.03
CA VAL A 377 -4.33 -18.68 -33.04
C VAL A 377 -5.27 -17.56 -33.45
N LYS A 378 -5.39 -17.32 -34.75
CA LYS A 378 -6.32 -16.36 -35.37
C LYS A 378 -7.17 -17.03 -36.46
N SER A 379 -8.40 -16.56 -36.62
CA SER A 379 -9.27 -17.02 -37.73
C SER A 379 -8.72 -16.58 -39.08
N LEU A 380 -8.68 -17.48 -40.01
CA LEU A 380 -8.31 -17.27 -41.42
C LEU A 380 -9.44 -17.82 -42.28
N GLY A 381 -10.44 -17.01 -42.59
CA GLY A 381 -11.67 -17.47 -43.21
C GLY A 381 -12.40 -18.51 -42.33
N SER A 382 -12.71 -19.68 -42.92
CA SER A 382 -13.30 -20.82 -42.18
C SER A 382 -12.30 -21.69 -41.44
N LYS A 383 -11.01 -21.41 -41.51
CA LYS A 383 -9.91 -22.13 -40.86
C LYS A 383 -9.22 -21.27 -39.83
N ARG A 384 -8.15 -21.78 -39.22
CA ARG A 384 -7.32 -21.10 -38.23
C ARG A 384 -5.86 -21.10 -38.66
N SER A 385 -5.12 -20.05 -38.31
CA SER A 385 -3.68 -19.95 -38.57
C SER A 385 -2.99 -19.34 -37.34
N TRP A 386 -1.67 -19.39 -37.34
CA TRP A 386 -0.86 -18.69 -36.37
C TRP A 386 -0.73 -17.21 -36.78
N ASP A 387 -0.98 -16.32 -35.81
CA ASP A 387 -0.71 -14.86 -35.89
C ASP A 387 0.55 -14.60 -35.08
N TYR A 388 1.60 -14.16 -35.74
CA TYR A 388 2.93 -13.97 -35.14
C TYR A 388 3.06 -12.55 -34.59
N ASN A 389 3.38 -12.42 -33.30
CA ASN A 389 3.81 -11.16 -32.76
C ASN A 389 5.26 -10.86 -33.20
N TYR A 390 5.66 -9.57 -33.18
CA TYR A 390 7.06 -9.24 -33.37
C TYR A 390 7.91 -9.94 -32.31
N PRO A 391 9.00 -10.63 -32.71
CA PRO A 391 9.94 -11.21 -31.77
C PRO A 391 10.54 -10.15 -30.84
N VAL A 392 10.60 -10.44 -29.55
CA VAL A 392 11.22 -9.58 -28.57
C VAL A 392 12.60 -10.11 -28.23
N THR A 393 13.63 -9.30 -28.37
CA THR A 393 14.95 -9.59 -27.81
C THR A 393 15.02 -8.95 -26.42
N GLN A 394 15.30 -9.78 -25.41
CA GLN A 394 15.48 -9.35 -24.03
C GLN A 394 16.94 -9.46 -23.63
N PHE A 395 17.51 -8.37 -23.15
CA PHE A 395 18.84 -8.31 -22.57
C PHE A 395 18.75 -8.15 -21.07
N VAL A 396 19.39 -9.04 -20.31
CA VAL A 396 19.41 -9.06 -18.85
C VAL A 396 20.86 -8.98 -18.37
N LEU A 397 21.14 -7.99 -17.51
CA LEU A 397 22.47 -7.73 -17.01
C LEU A 397 22.40 -7.36 -15.52
N GLU A 398 23.31 -7.86 -14.72
CA GLU A 398 23.51 -7.46 -13.32
C GLU A 398 24.81 -6.66 -13.22
N LYS A 399 24.77 -5.50 -12.57
CA LYS A 399 25.95 -4.65 -12.42
C LYS A 399 26.86 -5.14 -11.30
#